data_b3dd13144482f2b923903fa53c167010
#
_entry.id   b3dd13144482f2b923903fa53c167010
#
_cell.length_a   1.000
_cell.length_b   1.000
_cell.length_c   1.000
_cell.angle_alpha   90.00
_cell.angle_beta   90.00
_cell.angle_gamma   90.00
#
_symmetry.space_group_name_H-M   'P 1'
#
loop_
_entity.id
_entity.type
_entity.pdbx_description
1 polymer ?
#
loop_
_entity_poly.entity_id
_entity_poly.type
_entity_poly.pdbx_seq_one_letter_code
_entity_poly.pdbx_strand_id
1 'polypeptide(L)'
;MDEYKSKLIRSLKFKCKSLSRDILETGEIYNLACGLFIEAVHAFCSENSFNNPLEKLQAPSKKENSSKKRGLSELYREIARESHPDKLFHSGSDLNKEELFKEASIAKKDKELIKLMEVARKLKISASSISFETVESLEEEMVSKEKKIESMRTSYPWIYYYADNNTRDSIIKSWYECNKCR
;
A
#
# COMPACT_ATOMS: atom_id res chain seq x y z
N MET A 1 -1.73 31.08 -3.15
CA MET A 1 -1.25 29.79 -3.68
C MET A 1 -0.94 28.77 -2.56
N ASP A 2 -0.34 29.18 -1.46
CA ASP A 2 0.02 28.29 -0.34
C ASP A 2 -1.18 27.66 0.39
N GLU A 3 -2.29 28.38 0.55
CA GLU A 3 -3.48 27.86 1.22
C GLU A 3 -4.15 26.72 0.42
N TYR A 4 -4.24 26.86 -0.90
CA TYR A 4 -4.77 25.82 -1.77
C TYR A 4 -3.92 24.54 -1.73
N LYS A 5 -2.59 24.70 -1.81
CA LYS A 5 -1.63 23.59 -1.73
C LYS A 5 -1.73 22.88 -0.38
N SER A 6 -1.84 23.62 0.72
CA SER A 6 -2.02 23.06 2.06
C SER A 6 -3.31 22.26 2.20
N LYS A 7 -4.43 22.75 1.65
CA LYS A 7 -5.71 22.04 1.62
C LYS A 7 -5.62 20.77 0.79
N LEU A 8 -5.00 20.84 -0.38
CA LEU A 8 -4.80 19.67 -1.25
C LEU A 8 -3.98 18.58 -0.56
N ILE A 9 -2.82 18.91 0.01
CA ILE A 9 -1.97 17.99 0.76
C ILE A 9 -2.74 17.35 1.92
N ARG A 10 -3.52 18.13 2.66
CA ARG A 10 -4.34 17.62 3.76
C ARG A 10 -5.38 16.61 3.28
N SER A 11 -6.06 16.90 2.18
CA SER A 11 -7.05 16.03 1.56
C SER A 11 -6.42 14.71 1.09
N LEU A 12 -5.30 14.79 0.36
CA LEU A 12 -4.58 13.60 -0.12
C LEU A 12 -4.09 12.71 1.03
N LYS A 13 -3.52 13.30 2.08
CA LYS A 13 -3.10 12.56 3.28
C LYS A 13 -4.26 11.81 3.94
N PHE A 14 -5.40 12.48 4.06
CA PHE A 14 -6.60 11.86 4.64
C PHE A 14 -7.06 10.68 3.80
N LYS A 15 -7.17 10.86 2.48
CA LYS A 15 -7.54 9.79 1.54
C LYS A 15 -6.55 8.62 1.59
N CYS A 16 -5.25 8.87 1.56
CA CYS A 16 -4.23 7.82 1.66
C CYS A 16 -4.32 7.03 2.98
N LYS A 17 -4.62 7.68 4.09
CA LYS A 17 -4.82 7.01 5.39
C LYS A 17 -6.09 6.15 5.39
N SER A 18 -7.20 6.65 4.82
CA SER A 18 -8.43 5.89 4.66
C SER A 18 -8.18 4.64 3.81
N LEU A 19 -7.58 4.80 2.63
CA LEU A 19 -7.25 3.69 1.74
C LEU A 19 -6.29 2.67 2.39
N SER A 20 -5.38 3.11 3.26
CA SER A 20 -4.51 2.18 4.01
C SER A 20 -5.32 1.30 4.97
N ARG A 21 -6.35 1.85 5.62
CA ARG A 21 -7.28 1.09 6.48
C ARG A 21 -8.11 0.13 5.63
N ASP A 22 -8.68 0.64 4.53
CA ASP A 22 -9.47 -0.17 3.60
C ASP A 22 -8.68 -1.36 3.04
N ILE A 23 -7.36 -1.18 2.78
CA ILE A 23 -6.46 -2.27 2.37
C ILE A 23 -6.32 -3.33 3.45
N LEU A 24 -6.21 -2.94 4.72
CA LEU A 24 -6.10 -3.90 5.82
C LEU A 24 -7.40 -4.70 5.96
N GLU A 25 -8.54 -4.01 6.06
CA GLU A 25 -9.85 -4.62 6.20
C GLU A 25 -10.18 -5.53 4.99
N THR A 26 -9.98 -5.01 3.76
CA THR A 26 -10.19 -5.79 2.53
C THR A 26 -9.21 -6.97 2.46
N GLY A 27 -7.97 -6.79 2.91
CA GLY A 27 -6.94 -7.83 2.93
C GLY A 27 -7.27 -8.99 3.87
N GLU A 28 -7.84 -8.72 5.04
CA GLU A 28 -8.28 -9.77 5.97
C GLU A 28 -9.39 -10.62 5.35
N ILE A 29 -10.42 -9.97 4.79
CA ILE A 29 -11.50 -10.66 4.09
C ILE A 29 -10.96 -11.45 2.88
N TYR A 30 -10.05 -10.83 2.11
CA TYR A 30 -9.44 -11.46 0.94
C TYR A 30 -8.64 -12.72 1.29
N ASN A 31 -7.87 -12.69 2.39
CA ASN A 31 -7.13 -13.87 2.84
C ASN A 31 -8.08 -15.02 3.22
N LEU A 32 -9.18 -14.71 3.91
CA LEU A 32 -10.22 -15.69 4.22
C LEU A 32 -10.86 -16.24 2.93
N ALA A 33 -11.21 -15.35 2.01
CA ALA A 33 -11.79 -15.72 0.72
C ALA A 33 -10.85 -16.61 -0.11
N CYS A 34 -9.55 -16.33 -0.09
CA CYS A 34 -8.54 -17.17 -0.74
C CYS A 34 -8.48 -18.58 -0.13
N GLY A 35 -8.52 -18.69 1.19
CA GLY A 35 -8.55 -20.00 1.87
C GLY A 35 -9.73 -20.85 1.41
N LEU A 36 -10.95 -20.31 1.51
CA LEU A 36 -12.17 -21.00 1.10
C LEU A 36 -12.19 -21.32 -0.40
N PHE A 37 -11.69 -20.42 -1.23
CA PHE A 37 -11.62 -20.66 -2.67
C PHE A 37 -10.63 -21.79 -3.02
N ILE A 38 -9.46 -21.81 -2.39
CA ILE A 38 -8.45 -22.88 -2.58
C ILE A 38 -9.04 -24.24 -2.18
N GLU A 39 -9.70 -24.32 -1.03
CA GLU A 39 -10.37 -25.56 -0.58
C GLU A 39 -11.42 -26.03 -1.58
N ALA A 40 -12.25 -25.11 -2.11
CA ALA A 40 -13.26 -25.44 -3.10
C ALA A 40 -12.68 -25.91 -4.44
N VAL A 41 -11.56 -25.29 -4.89
CA VAL A 41 -10.85 -25.76 -6.10
C VAL A 41 -10.26 -27.15 -5.89
N HIS A 42 -9.66 -27.43 -4.73
CA HIS A 42 -9.15 -28.76 -4.42
C HIS A 42 -10.25 -29.82 -4.45
N ALA A 43 -11.40 -29.55 -3.81
CA ALA A 43 -12.55 -30.46 -3.81
C ALA A 43 -13.04 -30.71 -5.25
N PHE A 44 -13.26 -29.65 -6.03
CA PHE A 44 -13.69 -29.75 -7.42
C PHE A 44 -12.75 -30.58 -8.28
N CYS A 45 -11.43 -30.36 -8.17
CA CYS A 45 -10.44 -31.12 -8.94
C CYS A 45 -10.42 -32.60 -8.51
N SER A 46 -10.53 -32.89 -7.22
CA SER A 46 -10.58 -34.24 -6.67
C SER A 46 -11.80 -35.03 -7.16
N GLU A 47 -12.99 -34.42 -7.07
CA GLU A 47 -14.25 -35.05 -7.47
C GLU A 47 -14.31 -35.37 -8.99
N ASN A 48 -13.65 -34.54 -9.80
CA ASN A 48 -13.66 -34.70 -11.27
C ASN A 48 -12.37 -35.39 -11.78
N SER A 49 -11.47 -35.82 -10.92
CA SER A 49 -10.15 -36.40 -11.30
C SER A 49 -9.32 -35.47 -12.20
N PHE A 50 -9.40 -34.17 -11.96
CA PHE A 50 -8.68 -33.15 -12.70
C PHE A 50 -7.34 -32.81 -12.04
N ASN A 51 -6.34 -32.42 -12.86
CA ASN A 51 -5.11 -31.82 -12.35
C ASN A 51 -5.39 -30.47 -11.71
N ASN A 52 -4.83 -30.21 -10.54
CA ASN A 52 -5.03 -28.95 -9.84
C ASN A 52 -4.07 -27.85 -10.36
N PRO A 53 -4.57 -26.79 -11.03
CA PRO A 53 -3.72 -25.72 -11.53
C PRO A 53 -3.00 -24.92 -10.43
N LEU A 54 -3.50 -24.91 -9.17
CA LEU A 54 -2.88 -24.20 -8.06
C LEU A 54 -1.51 -24.75 -7.68
N GLU A 55 -1.22 -26.02 -7.93
CA GLU A 55 0.10 -26.63 -7.65
C GLU A 55 1.21 -25.99 -8.46
N LYS A 56 0.89 -25.42 -9.63
CA LYS A 56 1.84 -24.74 -10.54
C LYS A 56 2.00 -23.25 -10.23
N LEU A 57 1.09 -22.64 -9.47
CA LEU A 57 1.05 -21.20 -9.21
C LEU A 57 1.94 -20.74 -8.05
N GLN A 58 2.70 -21.63 -7.41
CA GLN A 58 3.56 -21.31 -6.25
C GLN A 58 4.87 -20.60 -6.59
N ALA A 59 5.01 -20.00 -7.76
CA ALA A 59 6.17 -19.18 -8.09
C ALA A 59 6.08 -17.79 -7.41
N PRO A 60 7.13 -17.33 -6.71
CA PRO A 60 7.13 -16.03 -6.06
C PRO A 60 6.93 -14.91 -7.06
N SER A 61 5.92 -14.08 -6.84
CA SER A 61 5.68 -12.90 -7.66
C SER A 61 6.91 -11.98 -7.67
N LYS A 62 7.33 -11.56 -8.87
CA LYS A 62 8.41 -10.57 -9.07
C LYS A 62 8.10 -9.32 -8.25
N LYS A 63 9.07 -8.89 -7.43
CA LYS A 63 9.02 -7.59 -6.75
C LYS A 63 8.78 -6.50 -7.79
N GLU A 64 7.71 -5.76 -7.64
CA GLU A 64 7.46 -4.55 -8.43
C GLU A 64 8.66 -3.61 -8.31
N ASN A 65 9.21 -3.23 -9.46
CA ASN A 65 10.23 -2.18 -9.54
C ASN A 65 9.59 -0.86 -9.09
N SER A 66 9.88 -0.46 -7.86
CA SER A 66 9.43 0.82 -7.34
C SER A 66 10.11 1.93 -8.14
N SER A 67 9.36 2.69 -8.92
CA SER A 67 9.80 3.97 -9.45
C SER A 67 10.43 4.79 -8.32
N LYS A 68 11.60 5.40 -8.58
CA LYS A 68 12.30 6.24 -7.60
C LYS A 68 11.38 7.41 -7.25
N LYS A 69 10.78 7.39 -6.07
CA LYS A 69 9.93 8.47 -5.55
C LYS A 69 10.81 9.68 -5.24
N ARG A 70 10.96 10.60 -6.20
CA ARG A 70 11.78 11.84 -6.05
C ARG A 70 11.30 12.67 -4.87
N GLY A 71 10.00 12.92 -4.77
CA GLY A 71 9.41 13.71 -3.69
C GLY A 71 9.70 13.20 -2.28
N LEU A 72 9.80 11.87 -2.08
CA LEU A 72 10.18 11.28 -0.80
C LEU A 72 11.61 11.65 -0.39
N SER A 73 12.55 11.67 -1.34
CA SER A 73 13.93 12.02 -1.07
C SER A 73 14.12 13.52 -0.78
N GLU A 74 13.33 14.37 -1.42
CA GLU A 74 13.36 15.83 -1.21
C GLU A 74 12.79 16.18 0.16
N LEU A 75 11.61 15.64 0.51
CA LEU A 75 11.02 15.86 1.83
C LEU A 75 11.93 15.36 2.96
N TYR A 76 12.59 14.21 2.78
CA TYR A 76 13.57 13.73 3.76
C TYR A 76 14.75 14.68 3.91
N ARG A 77 15.27 15.28 2.83
CA ARG A 77 16.37 16.27 2.91
C ARG A 77 15.94 17.50 3.70
N GLU A 78 14.71 17.98 3.53
CA GLU A 78 14.16 19.09 4.31
C GLU A 78 14.10 18.72 5.81
N ILE A 79 13.57 17.55 6.13
CA ILE A 79 13.52 17.05 7.51
C ILE A 79 14.91 16.93 8.10
N ALA A 80 15.85 16.32 7.36
CA ALA A 80 17.23 16.16 7.82
C ALA A 80 17.92 17.50 8.06
N ARG A 81 17.64 18.52 7.23
CA ARG A 81 18.19 19.86 7.39
C ARG A 81 17.75 20.51 8.71
N GLU A 82 16.54 20.21 9.20
CA GLU A 82 15.96 20.79 10.42
C GLU A 82 16.25 19.96 11.70
N SER A 83 16.52 18.66 11.57
CA SER A 83 16.61 17.74 12.71
C SER A 83 17.88 16.90 12.77
N HIS A 84 18.91 17.20 11.92
CA HIS A 84 20.16 16.45 11.91
C HIS A 84 20.92 16.58 13.25
N PRO A 85 21.38 15.46 13.86
CA PRO A 85 22.02 15.49 15.16
C PRO A 85 23.26 16.42 15.23
N ASP A 86 24.05 16.54 14.14
CA ASP A 86 25.21 17.45 14.10
C ASP A 86 24.84 18.92 14.37
N LYS A 87 23.65 19.35 13.96
CA LYS A 87 23.17 20.71 14.23
C LYS A 87 22.69 20.89 15.66
N LEU A 88 22.22 19.81 16.30
CA LEU A 88 21.73 19.84 17.67
C LEU A 88 22.85 19.91 18.69
N PHE A 89 24.06 19.43 18.37
CA PHE A 89 25.26 19.56 19.22
C PHE A 89 25.64 21.02 19.50
N HIS A 90 25.31 21.94 18.59
CA HIS A 90 25.64 23.36 18.75
C HIS A 90 24.54 24.20 19.40
N SER A 91 23.30 23.67 19.56
CA SER A 91 22.15 24.44 20.04
C SER A 91 21.46 23.88 21.29
N GLY A 92 22.10 22.94 22.00
CA GLY A 92 21.48 22.24 23.14
C GLY A 92 20.55 21.12 22.66
N SER A 93 20.82 19.89 23.12
CA SER A 93 20.17 18.67 22.66
C SER A 93 18.64 18.74 22.82
N ASP A 94 17.92 18.96 21.71
CA ASP A 94 16.48 18.79 21.63
C ASP A 94 16.22 17.30 21.33
N LEU A 95 16.10 16.48 22.39
CA LEU A 95 15.85 15.03 22.31
C LEU A 95 14.68 14.69 21.38
N ASN A 96 13.69 15.58 21.33
CA ASN A 96 12.52 15.39 20.46
C ASN A 96 12.89 15.45 18.97
N LYS A 97 13.83 16.30 18.57
CA LYS A 97 14.29 16.40 17.17
C LYS A 97 15.12 15.20 16.75
N GLU A 98 15.94 14.63 17.66
CA GLU A 98 16.69 13.42 17.38
C GLU A 98 15.76 12.21 17.14
N GLU A 99 14.73 12.06 17.96
CA GLU A 99 13.71 11.02 17.75
C GLU A 99 12.98 11.20 16.42
N LEU A 100 12.61 12.43 16.09
CA LEU A 100 11.95 12.74 14.80
C LEU A 100 12.86 12.44 13.59
N PHE A 101 14.17 12.67 13.73
CA PHE A 101 15.14 12.29 12.70
C PHE A 101 15.23 10.77 12.52
N LYS A 102 15.22 9.99 13.62
CA LYS A 102 15.19 8.53 13.58
C LYS A 102 13.90 8.02 12.93
N GLU A 103 12.75 8.58 13.33
CA GLU A 103 11.43 8.28 12.74
C GLU A 103 11.42 8.56 11.22
N ALA A 104 11.96 9.70 10.79
CA ALA A 104 12.09 10.04 9.38
C ALA A 104 13.01 9.08 8.60
N SER A 105 14.10 8.64 9.21
CA SER A 105 15.07 7.73 8.59
C SER A 105 14.43 6.36 8.32
N ILE A 106 13.64 5.86 9.27
CA ILE A 106 12.87 4.62 9.13
C ILE A 106 11.81 4.79 8.02
N ALA A 107 11.02 5.86 8.09
CA ALA A 107 9.98 6.14 7.11
C ALA A 107 10.53 6.28 5.68
N LYS A 108 11.73 6.86 5.51
CA LYS A 108 12.43 6.91 4.22
C LYS A 108 12.83 5.52 3.73
N LYS A 109 13.39 4.68 4.61
CA LYS A 109 13.80 3.30 4.29
C LYS A 109 12.59 2.47 3.84
N ASP A 110 11.48 2.61 4.54
CA ASP A 110 10.24 1.89 4.29
C ASP A 110 9.41 2.53 3.15
N LYS A 111 9.89 3.65 2.58
CA LYS A 111 9.24 4.42 1.52
C LYS A 111 7.84 4.95 1.91
N GLU A 112 7.63 5.26 3.18
CA GLU A 112 6.36 5.74 3.74
C GLU A 112 6.28 7.28 3.71
N LEU A 113 5.85 7.82 2.59
CA LEU A 113 5.75 9.27 2.38
C LEU A 113 4.84 9.95 3.41
N ILE A 114 3.73 9.31 3.80
CA ILE A 114 2.78 9.85 4.79
C ILE A 114 3.44 10.03 6.16
N LYS A 115 4.24 9.06 6.60
CA LYS A 115 4.99 9.18 7.87
C LYS A 115 6.01 10.31 7.79
N LEU A 116 6.75 10.43 6.70
CA LEU A 116 7.66 11.57 6.50
C LEU A 116 6.93 12.91 6.59
N MET A 117 5.74 13.03 6.00
CA MET A 117 4.95 14.26 6.11
C MET A 117 4.43 14.52 7.53
N GLU A 118 4.20 13.48 8.34
CA GLU A 118 3.85 13.66 9.75
C GLU A 118 5.03 14.20 10.56
N VAL A 119 6.24 13.67 10.31
CA VAL A 119 7.47 14.20 10.91
C VAL A 119 7.71 15.65 10.49
N ALA A 120 7.57 15.98 9.21
CA ALA A 120 7.69 17.34 8.71
C ALA A 120 6.72 18.30 9.44
N ARG A 121 5.49 17.88 9.67
CA ARG A 121 4.50 18.65 10.45
C ARG A 121 4.92 18.85 11.91
N LYS A 122 5.44 17.80 12.57
CA LYS A 122 5.96 17.90 13.95
C LYS A 122 7.11 18.90 14.04
N LEU A 123 7.97 18.95 13.03
CA LEU A 123 9.07 19.91 12.90
C LEU A 123 8.63 21.30 12.43
N LYS A 124 7.33 21.54 12.22
CA LYS A 124 6.76 22.79 11.73
C LYS A 124 7.31 23.22 10.35
N ILE A 125 7.77 22.27 9.54
CA ILE A 125 8.16 22.53 8.17
C ILE A 125 6.95 23.03 7.39
N SER A 126 7.10 24.19 6.73
CA SER A 126 5.99 24.83 6.03
C SER A 126 5.48 23.97 4.86
N ALA A 127 4.18 23.99 4.61
CA ALA A 127 3.59 23.34 3.43
C ALA A 127 4.09 23.95 2.12
N SER A 128 4.54 25.22 2.14
CA SER A 128 5.15 25.89 0.98
C SER A 128 6.50 25.30 0.58
N SER A 129 7.25 24.73 1.54
CA SER A 129 8.53 24.07 1.28
C SER A 129 8.37 22.62 0.77
N ILE A 130 7.16 22.06 0.79
CA ILE A 130 6.88 20.75 0.21
C ILE A 130 6.86 20.89 -1.31
N SER A 131 7.71 20.15 -2.02
CA SER A 131 7.82 20.23 -3.46
C SER A 131 6.55 19.73 -4.18
N PHE A 132 6.38 20.15 -5.43
CA PHE A 132 5.27 19.66 -6.25
C PHE A 132 5.38 18.15 -6.51
N GLU A 133 6.61 17.65 -6.68
CA GLU A 133 6.91 16.22 -6.82
C GLU A 133 6.46 15.39 -5.61
N THR A 134 6.44 15.98 -4.42
CA THR A 134 5.90 15.31 -3.21
C THR A 134 4.38 15.18 -3.30
N VAL A 135 3.68 16.18 -3.83
CA VAL A 135 2.22 16.11 -4.03
C VAL A 135 1.89 15.04 -5.06
N GLU A 136 2.58 15.03 -6.19
CA GLU A 136 2.45 14.04 -7.26
C GLU A 136 2.72 12.60 -6.73
N SER A 137 3.75 12.44 -5.91
CA SER A 137 4.05 11.14 -5.26
C SER A 137 2.94 10.65 -4.32
N LEU A 138 2.21 11.56 -3.67
CA LEU A 138 1.03 11.22 -2.86
C LEU A 138 -0.15 10.77 -3.73
N GLU A 139 -0.36 11.43 -4.85
CA GLU A 139 -1.41 11.05 -5.81
C GLU A 139 -1.13 9.67 -6.41
N GLU A 140 0.12 9.41 -6.80
CA GLU A 140 0.54 8.07 -7.26
C GLU A 140 0.33 6.99 -6.19
N GLU A 141 0.67 7.29 -4.93
CA GLU A 141 0.46 6.37 -3.82
C GLU A 141 -1.03 6.08 -3.61
N MET A 142 -1.88 7.10 -3.71
CA MET A 142 -3.33 6.96 -3.61
C MET A 142 -3.86 6.03 -4.72
N VAL A 143 -3.51 6.31 -5.98
CA VAL A 143 -3.92 5.50 -7.13
C VAL A 143 -3.43 4.05 -7.01
N SER A 144 -2.21 3.84 -6.54
CA SER A 144 -1.66 2.49 -6.31
C SER A 144 -2.46 1.71 -5.25
N LYS A 145 -2.89 2.40 -4.17
CA LYS A 145 -3.72 1.79 -3.12
C LYS A 145 -5.12 1.45 -3.62
N GLU A 146 -5.75 2.34 -4.38
CA GLU A 146 -7.05 2.10 -5.00
C GLU A 146 -6.99 0.87 -5.92
N LYS A 147 -6.00 0.79 -6.81
CA LYS A 147 -5.81 -0.37 -7.69
C LYS A 147 -5.60 -1.67 -6.91
N LYS A 148 -4.90 -1.61 -5.78
CA LYS A 148 -4.70 -2.80 -4.94
C LYS A 148 -6.01 -3.30 -4.35
N ILE A 149 -6.86 -2.41 -3.84
CA ILE A 149 -8.20 -2.77 -3.33
C ILE A 149 -9.05 -3.34 -4.46
N GLU A 150 -9.06 -2.68 -5.62
CA GLU A 150 -9.82 -3.13 -6.78
C GLU A 150 -9.37 -4.52 -7.25
N SER A 151 -8.06 -4.78 -7.33
CA SER A 151 -7.53 -6.08 -7.72
C SER A 151 -7.93 -7.22 -6.77
N MET A 152 -8.06 -6.94 -5.47
CA MET A 152 -8.58 -7.91 -4.51
C MET A 152 -10.08 -8.16 -4.73
N ARG A 153 -10.87 -7.08 -4.90
CA ARG A 153 -12.34 -7.16 -5.04
C ARG A 153 -12.81 -7.74 -6.38
N THR A 154 -11.99 -7.66 -7.42
CA THR A 154 -12.30 -8.23 -8.75
C THR A 154 -11.74 -9.64 -8.95
N SER A 155 -11.07 -10.20 -7.95
CA SER A 155 -10.49 -11.54 -8.02
C SER A 155 -11.52 -12.65 -7.86
N TYR A 156 -11.25 -13.82 -8.41
CA TYR A 156 -12.10 -15.01 -8.26
C TYR A 156 -12.37 -15.40 -6.80
N PRO A 157 -11.39 -15.40 -5.87
CA PRO A 157 -11.65 -15.68 -4.46
C PRO A 157 -12.65 -14.72 -3.84
N TRP A 158 -12.54 -13.41 -4.14
CA TRP A 158 -13.46 -12.42 -3.62
C TRP A 158 -14.89 -12.62 -4.13
N ILE A 159 -15.04 -12.83 -5.45
CA ILE A 159 -16.33 -13.07 -6.09
C ILE A 159 -16.98 -14.35 -5.53
N TYR A 160 -16.18 -15.42 -5.36
CA TYR A 160 -16.62 -16.68 -4.78
C TYR A 160 -17.12 -16.54 -3.33
N TYR A 161 -16.39 -15.74 -2.52
CA TYR A 161 -16.74 -15.52 -1.12
C TYR A 161 -18.13 -14.90 -0.95
N TYR A 162 -18.48 -13.93 -1.78
CA TYR A 162 -19.78 -13.24 -1.74
C TYR A 162 -20.87 -13.88 -2.58
N ALA A 163 -20.55 -14.92 -3.37
CA ALA A 163 -21.52 -15.61 -4.19
C ALA A 163 -22.44 -16.52 -3.35
N ASP A 164 -23.66 -16.70 -3.81
CA ASP A 164 -24.56 -17.73 -3.32
C ASP A 164 -24.08 -19.14 -3.73
N ASN A 165 -24.62 -20.18 -3.06
CA ASN A 165 -24.19 -21.56 -3.27
C ASN A 165 -24.39 -22.04 -4.72
N ASN A 166 -25.42 -21.56 -5.42
CA ASN A 166 -25.70 -21.99 -6.80
C ASN A 166 -24.69 -21.39 -7.78
N THR A 167 -24.18 -20.21 -7.48
CA THR A 167 -23.21 -19.48 -8.33
C THR A 167 -21.77 -19.94 -8.09
N ARG A 168 -21.44 -20.43 -6.89
CA ARG A 168 -20.08 -20.86 -6.52
C ARG A 168 -19.50 -21.92 -7.44
N ASP A 169 -20.29 -22.94 -7.79
CA ASP A 169 -19.83 -24.01 -8.70
C ASP A 169 -19.50 -23.47 -10.09
N SER A 170 -20.29 -22.53 -10.59
CA SER A 170 -20.02 -21.90 -11.90
C SER A 170 -18.75 -21.04 -11.89
N ILE A 171 -18.45 -20.38 -10.75
CA ILE A 171 -17.22 -19.60 -10.56
C ILE A 171 -16.01 -20.51 -10.57
N ILE A 172 -16.05 -21.65 -9.84
CA ILE A 172 -14.94 -22.62 -9.81
C ILE A 172 -14.71 -23.21 -11.20
N LYS A 173 -15.76 -23.62 -11.92
CA LYS A 173 -15.66 -24.13 -13.29
C LYS A 173 -15.05 -23.10 -14.23
N SER A 174 -15.52 -21.87 -14.19
CA SER A 174 -14.98 -20.79 -15.01
C SER A 174 -13.50 -20.52 -14.72
N TRP A 175 -13.12 -20.47 -13.44
CA TRP A 175 -11.73 -20.31 -13.05
C TRP A 175 -10.86 -21.47 -13.52
N TYR A 176 -11.33 -22.71 -13.37
CA TYR A 176 -10.61 -23.89 -13.80
C TYR A 176 -10.37 -23.89 -15.31
N GLU A 177 -11.42 -23.60 -16.11
CA GLU A 177 -11.30 -23.50 -17.57
C GLU A 177 -10.26 -22.48 -18.02
N CYS A 178 -10.17 -21.33 -17.33
CA CYS A 178 -9.16 -20.31 -17.61
C CYS A 178 -7.73 -20.70 -17.24
N ASN A 179 -7.55 -21.67 -16.32
CA ASN A 179 -6.22 -21.99 -15.76
C ASN A 179 -5.73 -23.43 -16.05
N LYS A 180 -6.56 -24.32 -16.57
CA LYS A 180 -6.20 -25.72 -16.83
C LYS A 180 -5.05 -25.92 -17.82
N CYS A 181 -4.80 -24.95 -18.70
CA CYS A 181 -3.74 -25.01 -19.71
C CYS A 181 -2.47 -24.24 -19.32
N ARG A 182 -2.42 -23.66 -18.11
CA ARG A 182 -1.23 -23.01 -17.58
C ARG A 182 -0.43 -24.00 -16.74
#